data_39a8d029bbf427eaab764501c0609083
#
_entry.id   39a8d029bbf427eaab764501c0609083
#
_cell.length_a   1.000
_cell.length_b   1.000
_cell.length_c   1.000
_cell.angle_alpha   90.00
_cell.angle_beta   90.00
_cell.angle_gamma   90.00
#
_symmetry.space_group_name_H-M   'P 1'
#
loop_
_entity.id
_entity.type
_entity.pdbx_description
1 polymer ?
#
loop_
_entity_poly.entity_id
_entity_poly.type
_entity_poly.pdbx_seq_one_letter_code
_entity_poly.pdbx_strand_id
1 'polypeptide(L)'
;MTTPHAVIIANPHAGGGRARNIAVKAQSALASAGVNVTLHLPASREQLRVISRQACAEQPAVVLACGGDGTVHDILQSAIAVNTTLGIIPGGTGNDIARSLGLPRKTSDSFFHKMAKSIHNQHCELIDASKILRDGEQVWSLGVISTGFDSAVNERANRMSHLRGTFRYIVALLAELREFQCHQYTVTIDGVQHRDSAVLIAVGNGGNYGGGMRICPQADMKDGLLD
;
A
#
# COMPACT_ATOMS: atom_id res chain seq x y z
N MET A 1 8.95 -27.51 -17.23
CA MET A 1 8.39 -26.23 -16.74
C MET A 1 9.51 -25.47 -16.04
N THR A 2 9.74 -24.21 -16.38
CA THR A 2 10.76 -23.39 -15.72
C THR A 2 10.30 -23.04 -14.30
N THR A 3 11.20 -23.12 -13.33
CA THR A 3 10.94 -22.72 -11.94
C THR A 3 10.57 -21.22 -11.90
N PRO A 4 9.39 -20.84 -11.38
CA PRO A 4 9.01 -19.43 -11.34
C PRO A 4 9.93 -18.63 -10.44
N HIS A 5 10.29 -17.41 -10.87
CA HIS A 5 11.11 -16.49 -10.11
C HIS A 5 10.25 -15.42 -9.43
N ALA A 6 10.39 -15.27 -8.14
CA ALA A 6 9.77 -14.23 -7.32
C ALA A 6 10.81 -13.33 -6.68
N VAL A 7 10.57 -12.03 -6.66
CA VAL A 7 11.43 -11.05 -5.99
C VAL A 7 10.71 -10.47 -4.80
N ILE A 8 11.22 -10.67 -3.59
CA ILE A 8 10.68 -10.03 -2.37
C ILE A 8 11.47 -8.75 -2.11
N ILE A 9 10.76 -7.63 -2.03
CA ILE A 9 11.34 -6.35 -1.62
C ILE A 9 10.68 -5.97 -0.28
N ALA A 10 11.45 -5.98 0.79
CA ALA A 10 10.93 -5.76 2.13
C ALA A 10 11.51 -4.50 2.77
N ASN A 11 10.64 -3.65 3.31
CA ASN A 11 11.08 -2.54 4.15
C ASN A 11 11.42 -3.08 5.55
N PRO A 12 12.72 -3.18 5.94
CA PRO A 12 13.12 -3.81 7.18
C PRO A 12 12.63 -3.09 8.43
N HIS A 13 12.26 -1.81 8.30
CA HIS A 13 11.76 -0.98 9.42
C HIS A 13 10.23 -1.02 9.57
N ALA A 14 9.50 -1.57 8.60
CA ALA A 14 8.05 -1.63 8.66
C ALA A 14 7.55 -2.50 9.82
N GLY A 15 6.43 -2.09 10.42
CA GLY A 15 5.82 -2.79 11.55
C GLY A 15 6.71 -2.86 12.81
N GLY A 16 7.60 -1.87 13.01
CA GLY A 16 8.57 -1.91 14.11
C GLY A 16 9.67 -2.95 13.93
N GLY A 17 10.07 -3.22 12.68
CA GLY A 17 11.11 -4.20 12.34
C GLY A 17 10.60 -5.62 12.05
N ARG A 18 9.30 -5.88 12.23
CA ARG A 18 8.71 -7.21 11.99
C ARG A 18 8.76 -7.65 10.52
N ALA A 19 8.67 -6.71 9.58
CA ALA A 19 8.66 -7.02 8.15
C ALA A 19 9.92 -7.77 7.70
N ARG A 20 11.08 -7.48 8.29
CA ARG A 20 12.33 -8.23 8.01
C ARG A 20 12.17 -9.73 8.29
N ASN A 21 11.67 -10.08 9.48
CA ASN A 21 11.50 -11.47 9.87
C ASN A 21 10.40 -12.17 9.03
N ILE A 22 9.35 -11.43 8.68
CA ILE A 22 8.28 -11.93 7.79
C ILE A 22 8.85 -12.22 6.40
N ALA A 23 9.68 -11.34 5.85
CA ALA A 23 10.30 -11.52 4.54
C ALA A 23 11.24 -12.74 4.47
N VAL A 24 12.05 -12.95 5.52
CA VAL A 24 12.93 -14.13 5.62
C VAL A 24 12.10 -15.43 5.70
N LYS A 25 11.01 -15.43 6.49
CA LYS A 25 10.09 -16.58 6.54
C LYS A 25 9.41 -16.82 5.19
N ALA A 26 8.97 -15.76 4.52
CA ALA A 26 8.37 -15.85 3.20
C ALA A 26 9.35 -16.45 2.19
N GLN A 27 10.60 -15.96 2.16
CA GLN A 27 11.66 -16.50 1.30
C GLN A 27 11.84 -18.01 1.52
N SER A 28 12.01 -18.44 2.77
CA SER A 28 12.19 -19.85 3.11
C SER A 28 11.00 -20.70 2.71
N ALA A 29 9.77 -20.24 3.01
CA ALA A 29 8.55 -20.97 2.71
C ALA A 29 8.30 -21.11 1.21
N LEU A 30 8.51 -20.04 0.43
CA LEU A 30 8.37 -20.06 -1.02
C LEU A 30 9.44 -20.91 -1.69
N ALA A 31 10.70 -20.82 -1.23
CA ALA A 31 11.79 -21.63 -1.73
C ALA A 31 11.55 -23.14 -1.46
N SER A 32 11.06 -23.49 -0.26
CA SER A 32 10.69 -24.87 0.08
C SER A 32 9.53 -25.39 -0.77
N ALA A 33 8.69 -24.48 -1.30
CA ALA A 33 7.60 -24.80 -2.22
C ALA A 33 8.04 -24.78 -3.70
N GLY A 34 9.33 -24.69 -4.01
CA GLY A 34 9.86 -24.79 -5.37
C GLY A 34 9.83 -23.45 -6.15
N VAL A 35 9.70 -22.32 -5.50
CA VAL A 35 9.83 -21.00 -6.13
C VAL A 35 11.27 -20.51 -6.01
N ASN A 36 11.88 -20.02 -7.08
CA ASN A 36 13.15 -19.31 -7.01
C ASN A 36 12.94 -17.92 -6.40
N VAL A 37 13.58 -17.57 -5.28
CA VAL A 37 13.27 -16.35 -4.54
C VAL A 37 14.51 -15.49 -4.32
N THR A 38 14.47 -14.27 -4.82
CA THR A 38 15.44 -13.22 -4.48
C THR A 38 14.84 -12.30 -3.39
N LEU A 39 15.59 -12.04 -2.31
CA LEU A 39 15.17 -11.15 -1.23
C LEU A 39 16.04 -9.90 -1.19
N HIS A 40 15.41 -8.74 -1.22
CA HIS A 40 16.04 -7.45 -1.02
C HIS A 40 15.55 -6.78 0.27
N LEU A 41 16.50 -6.24 1.06
CA LEU A 41 16.25 -5.51 2.30
C LEU A 41 16.86 -4.10 2.18
N PRO A 42 16.24 -3.18 1.41
CA PRO A 42 16.78 -1.83 1.21
C PRO A 42 16.90 -1.07 2.52
N ALA A 43 17.99 -0.33 2.68
CA ALA A 43 18.27 0.47 3.88
C ALA A 43 17.51 1.81 3.90
N SER A 44 17.05 2.29 2.72
CA SER A 44 16.33 3.54 2.58
C SER A 44 15.16 3.42 1.59
N ARG A 45 14.24 4.39 1.66
CA ARG A 45 13.14 4.49 0.70
C ARG A 45 13.63 4.72 -0.74
N GLU A 46 14.69 5.50 -0.91
CA GLU A 46 15.29 5.74 -2.20
C GLU A 46 15.87 4.45 -2.80
N GLN A 47 16.64 3.70 -1.99
CA GLN A 47 17.16 2.40 -2.40
C GLN A 47 16.03 1.41 -2.74
N LEU A 48 14.92 1.43 -1.98
CA LEU A 48 13.75 0.61 -2.26
C LEU A 48 13.21 0.91 -3.66
N ARG A 49 13.06 2.19 -4.02
CA ARG A 49 12.57 2.61 -5.34
C ARG A 49 13.51 2.20 -6.47
N VAL A 50 14.82 2.31 -6.26
CA VAL A 50 15.82 1.86 -7.25
C VAL A 50 15.72 0.35 -7.48
N ILE A 51 15.75 -0.43 -6.40
CA ILE A 51 15.61 -1.89 -6.45
C ILE A 51 14.28 -2.30 -7.08
N SER A 52 13.18 -1.61 -6.77
CA SER A 52 11.87 -1.90 -7.34
C SER A 52 11.85 -1.73 -8.86
N ARG A 53 12.47 -0.66 -9.38
CA ARG A 53 12.58 -0.45 -10.83
C ARG A 53 13.39 -1.56 -11.49
N GLN A 54 14.53 -1.94 -10.91
CA GLN A 54 15.38 -2.99 -11.43
C GLN A 54 14.67 -4.35 -11.43
N ALA A 55 14.09 -4.74 -10.28
CA ALA A 55 13.39 -6.00 -10.12
C ALA A 55 12.17 -6.11 -11.06
N CYS A 56 11.39 -5.04 -11.24
CA CYS A 56 10.26 -5.05 -12.16
C CYS A 56 10.70 -5.12 -13.63
N ALA A 57 11.83 -4.48 -13.99
CA ALA A 57 12.37 -4.53 -15.34
C ALA A 57 12.88 -5.93 -15.75
N GLU A 58 13.25 -6.78 -14.79
CA GLU A 58 13.65 -8.17 -15.02
C GLU A 58 12.46 -9.10 -15.33
N GLN A 59 11.22 -8.60 -15.23
CA GLN A 59 9.99 -9.34 -15.51
C GLN A 59 9.92 -10.71 -14.76
N PRO A 60 10.08 -10.73 -13.42
CA PRO A 60 9.87 -11.96 -12.66
C PRO A 60 8.41 -12.39 -12.72
N ALA A 61 8.11 -13.63 -12.32
CA ALA A 61 6.73 -14.09 -12.21
C ALA A 61 5.88 -13.20 -11.25
N VAL A 62 6.53 -12.64 -10.23
CA VAL A 62 5.91 -11.70 -9.29
C VAL A 62 6.95 -10.89 -8.52
N VAL A 63 6.67 -9.62 -8.27
CA VAL A 63 7.35 -8.80 -7.26
C VAL A 63 6.49 -8.75 -6.01
N LEU A 64 7.04 -9.14 -4.86
CA LEU A 64 6.34 -9.24 -3.58
C LEU A 64 6.74 -8.06 -2.68
N ALA A 65 5.81 -7.16 -2.43
CA ALA A 65 5.97 -6.04 -1.50
C ALA A 65 5.77 -6.52 -0.06
N CYS A 66 6.84 -6.62 0.73
CA CYS A 66 6.76 -7.00 2.14
C CYS A 66 6.91 -5.76 3.03
N GLY A 67 5.81 -5.29 3.60
CA GLY A 67 5.79 -4.07 4.41
C GLY A 67 4.40 -3.54 4.68
N GLY A 68 4.31 -2.24 4.92
CA GLY A 68 3.03 -1.52 5.03
C GLY A 68 2.62 -0.83 3.73
N ASP A 69 1.56 -0.04 3.80
CA ASP A 69 0.93 0.64 2.65
C ASP A 69 1.92 1.52 1.87
N GLY A 70 2.83 2.21 2.55
CA GLY A 70 3.89 2.99 1.90
C GLY A 70 4.90 2.14 1.10
N THR A 71 5.19 0.92 1.55
CA THR A 71 6.05 -0.02 0.82
C THR A 71 5.35 -0.51 -0.45
N VAL A 72 4.08 -0.87 -0.33
CA VAL A 72 3.23 -1.26 -1.47
C VAL A 72 3.15 -0.11 -2.47
N HIS A 73 2.88 1.11 -2.00
CA HIS A 73 2.79 2.31 -2.83
C HIS A 73 4.07 2.59 -3.63
N ASP A 74 5.25 2.51 -2.99
CA ASP A 74 6.52 2.78 -3.68
C ASP A 74 6.84 1.71 -4.76
N ILE A 75 6.53 0.43 -4.49
CA ILE A 75 6.77 -0.67 -5.46
C ILE A 75 5.74 -0.63 -6.59
N LEU A 76 4.49 -0.26 -6.30
CA LEU A 76 3.40 -0.12 -7.27
C LEU A 76 3.79 0.76 -8.46
N GLN A 77 4.48 1.89 -8.21
CA GLN A 77 4.90 2.81 -9.27
C GLN A 77 5.75 2.10 -10.34
N SER A 78 6.65 1.22 -9.90
CA SER A 78 7.51 0.44 -10.80
C SER A 78 6.76 -0.71 -11.46
N ALA A 79 5.89 -1.40 -10.72
CA ALA A 79 5.14 -2.54 -11.22
C ALA A 79 4.18 -2.15 -12.34
N ILE A 80 3.44 -1.03 -12.17
CA ILE A 80 2.52 -0.52 -13.20
C ILE A 80 3.28 -0.06 -14.45
N ALA A 81 4.43 0.59 -14.29
CA ALA A 81 5.20 1.14 -15.41
C ALA A 81 5.60 0.08 -16.44
N VAL A 82 5.80 -1.17 -16.01
CA VAL A 82 6.23 -2.28 -16.88
C VAL A 82 5.29 -3.49 -16.83
N ASN A 83 4.08 -3.30 -16.28
CA ASN A 83 3.03 -4.33 -16.17
C ASN A 83 3.50 -5.63 -15.49
N THR A 84 4.25 -5.50 -14.39
CA THR A 84 4.71 -6.64 -13.59
C THR A 84 3.67 -7.01 -12.53
N THR A 85 3.42 -8.28 -12.32
CA THR A 85 2.53 -8.78 -11.25
C THR A 85 3.08 -8.36 -9.87
N LEU A 86 2.24 -7.72 -9.07
CA LEU A 86 2.55 -7.29 -7.70
C LEU A 86 1.81 -8.16 -6.69
N GLY A 87 2.54 -8.77 -5.76
CA GLY A 87 1.95 -9.44 -4.60
C GLY A 87 2.23 -8.67 -3.32
N ILE A 88 1.40 -8.85 -2.30
CA ILE A 88 1.51 -8.14 -1.02
C ILE A 88 1.71 -9.13 0.12
N ILE A 89 2.75 -8.91 0.92
CA ILE A 89 3.02 -9.60 2.19
C ILE A 89 2.84 -8.58 3.31
N PRO A 90 1.72 -8.62 4.06
CA PRO A 90 1.44 -7.64 5.11
C PRO A 90 2.49 -7.68 6.22
N GLY A 91 3.26 -6.60 6.35
CA GLY A 91 4.34 -6.47 7.35
C GLY A 91 4.33 -5.14 8.11
N GLY A 92 3.45 -4.23 7.74
CA GLY A 92 3.30 -2.91 8.37
C GLY A 92 2.39 -2.89 9.59
N THR A 93 2.09 -1.68 10.05
CA THR A 93 1.17 -1.44 11.18
C THR A 93 -0.29 -1.31 10.71
N GLY A 94 -0.56 -0.56 9.65
CA GLY A 94 -1.90 -0.33 9.08
C GLY A 94 -2.32 -1.49 8.17
N ASN A 95 -1.60 -1.67 7.08
CA ASN A 95 -1.88 -2.63 6.02
C ASN A 95 -3.30 -2.49 5.45
N ASP A 96 -3.71 -1.25 5.19
CA ASP A 96 -5.06 -0.92 4.76
C ASP A 96 -5.34 -1.40 3.33
N ILE A 97 -4.35 -1.32 2.45
CA ILE A 97 -4.42 -1.90 1.09
C ILE A 97 -4.61 -3.42 1.17
N ALA A 98 -3.80 -4.11 1.99
CA ALA A 98 -3.92 -5.55 2.16
C ALA A 98 -5.29 -5.95 2.74
N ARG A 99 -5.84 -5.12 3.64
CA ARG A 99 -7.16 -5.33 4.23
C ARG A 99 -8.27 -5.14 3.21
N SER A 100 -8.22 -4.11 2.38
CA SER A 100 -9.18 -3.88 1.29
C SER A 100 -9.19 -5.02 0.28
N LEU A 101 -8.04 -5.67 0.07
CA LEU A 101 -7.89 -6.88 -0.76
C LEU A 101 -8.28 -8.19 -0.03
N GLY A 102 -8.79 -8.13 1.20
CA GLY A 102 -9.17 -9.33 1.97
C GLY A 102 -7.98 -10.19 2.43
N LEU A 103 -6.75 -9.67 2.39
CA LEU A 103 -5.58 -10.41 2.84
C LEU A 103 -5.55 -10.53 4.37
N PRO A 104 -5.00 -11.62 4.93
CA PRO A 104 -4.97 -11.84 6.38
C PRO A 104 -4.09 -10.80 7.08
N ARG A 105 -4.50 -10.38 8.27
CA ARG A 105 -3.74 -9.42 9.10
C ARG A 105 -2.38 -9.97 9.58
N LYS A 106 -2.26 -11.30 9.68
CA LYS A 106 -1.04 -12.01 10.08
C LYS A 106 -0.69 -13.03 9.01
N THR A 107 0.56 -13.06 8.62
CA THR A 107 1.10 -14.07 7.73
C THR A 107 1.29 -15.40 8.49
N SER A 108 0.92 -16.50 7.86
CA SER A 108 1.07 -17.86 8.38
C SER A 108 1.71 -18.75 7.31
N ASP A 109 2.11 -19.95 7.69
CA ASP A 109 2.67 -20.90 6.71
C ASP A 109 1.63 -21.25 5.64
N SER A 110 0.34 -21.35 6.02
CA SER A 110 -0.73 -21.57 5.04
C SER A 110 -0.90 -20.39 4.07
N PHE A 111 -0.65 -19.15 4.49
CA PHE A 111 -0.65 -17.98 3.61
C PHE A 111 0.48 -18.08 2.56
N PHE A 112 1.70 -18.42 2.99
CA PHE A 112 2.83 -18.58 2.06
C PHE A 112 2.64 -19.78 1.14
N HIS A 113 2.05 -20.87 1.61
CA HIS A 113 1.73 -22.02 0.77
C HIS A 113 0.71 -21.67 -0.33
N LYS A 114 -0.36 -20.93 0.01
CA LYS A 114 -1.32 -20.42 -0.99
C LYS A 114 -0.64 -19.50 -2.00
N MET A 115 0.22 -18.60 -1.53
CA MET A 115 0.98 -17.69 -2.40
C MET A 115 1.89 -18.47 -3.36
N ALA A 116 2.62 -19.49 -2.90
CA ALA A 116 3.43 -20.34 -3.75
C ALA A 116 2.59 -21.03 -4.84
N LYS A 117 1.42 -21.56 -4.47
CA LYS A 117 0.48 -22.18 -5.41
C LYS A 117 0.00 -21.19 -6.46
N SER A 118 -0.32 -19.95 -6.08
CA SER A 118 -0.72 -18.90 -7.03
C SER A 118 0.43 -18.54 -7.98
N ILE A 119 1.67 -18.46 -7.48
CA ILE A 119 2.86 -18.18 -8.31
C ILE A 119 3.08 -19.30 -9.34
N HIS A 120 3.03 -20.57 -8.92
CA HIS A 120 3.17 -21.71 -9.83
C HIS A 120 2.09 -21.76 -10.91
N ASN A 121 0.86 -21.45 -10.54
CA ASN A 121 -0.28 -21.46 -11.46
C ASN A 121 -0.41 -20.15 -12.25
N GLN A 122 0.47 -19.19 -12.05
CA GLN A 122 0.36 -17.83 -12.63
C GLN A 122 -1.02 -17.20 -12.38
N HIS A 123 -1.60 -17.53 -11.22
CA HIS A 123 -2.91 -17.01 -10.84
C HIS A 123 -2.76 -15.63 -10.22
N CYS A 124 -3.29 -14.62 -10.90
CA CYS A 124 -3.38 -13.25 -10.45
C CYS A 124 -4.78 -12.69 -10.71
N GLU A 125 -5.14 -11.66 -9.99
CA GLU A 125 -6.38 -10.91 -10.17
C GLU A 125 -6.06 -9.49 -10.64
N LEU A 126 -6.86 -8.98 -11.56
CA LEU A 126 -6.80 -7.58 -11.94
C LEU A 126 -7.53 -6.76 -10.87
N ILE A 127 -6.91 -5.69 -10.45
CA ILE A 127 -7.50 -4.71 -9.55
C ILE A 127 -7.31 -3.32 -10.10
N ASP A 128 -8.19 -2.41 -9.70
CA ASP A 128 -8.13 -1.02 -10.09
C ASP A 128 -7.01 -0.29 -9.35
N ALA A 129 -6.50 0.75 -9.98
CA ALA A 129 -5.55 1.67 -9.37
C ALA A 129 -5.90 3.11 -9.75
N SER A 130 -6.00 3.97 -8.76
CA SER A 130 -6.25 5.39 -8.97
C SER A 130 -5.03 6.06 -9.59
N LYS A 131 -5.23 6.77 -10.69
CA LYS A 131 -4.22 7.63 -11.30
C LYS A 131 -4.38 9.06 -10.79
N ILE A 132 -3.37 9.54 -10.10
CA ILE A 132 -3.35 10.89 -9.53
C ILE A 132 -2.44 11.74 -10.41
N LEU A 133 -2.95 12.88 -10.86
CA LEU A 133 -2.19 13.90 -11.56
C LEU A 133 -2.10 15.14 -10.67
N ARG A 134 -0.89 15.55 -10.34
CA ARG A 134 -0.63 16.75 -9.55
C ARG A 134 0.63 17.45 -10.04
N ASP A 135 0.52 18.72 -10.35
CA ASP A 135 1.66 19.59 -10.76
C ASP A 135 2.49 18.99 -11.91
N GLY A 136 1.83 18.28 -12.84
CA GLY A 136 2.47 17.60 -13.96
C GLY A 136 3.07 16.22 -13.64
N GLU A 137 3.10 15.83 -12.37
CA GLU A 137 3.53 14.50 -11.95
C GLU A 137 2.36 13.51 -11.90
N GLN A 138 2.64 12.26 -12.27
CA GLN A 138 1.69 11.16 -12.19
C GLN A 138 2.10 10.18 -11.10
N VAL A 139 1.13 9.83 -10.23
CA VAL A 139 1.32 8.85 -9.16
C VAL A 139 0.13 7.88 -9.13
N TRP A 140 0.40 6.61 -8.87
CA TRP A 140 -0.62 5.59 -8.72
C TRP A 140 -0.90 5.27 -7.25
N SER A 141 -2.16 4.99 -6.92
CA SER A 141 -2.59 4.59 -5.58
C SER A 141 -3.57 3.43 -5.61
N LEU A 142 -3.46 2.52 -4.64
CA LEU A 142 -4.43 1.44 -4.39
C LEU A 142 -5.32 1.74 -3.19
N GLY A 143 -5.01 2.78 -2.42
CA GLY A 143 -5.72 3.11 -1.19
C GLY A 143 -6.68 4.28 -1.34
N VAL A 144 -6.90 4.95 -0.22
CA VAL A 144 -7.69 6.18 -0.12
C VAL A 144 -6.78 7.39 -0.27
N ILE A 145 -7.22 8.36 -1.05
CA ILE A 145 -6.64 9.68 -1.19
C ILE A 145 -7.53 10.63 -0.39
N SER A 146 -6.93 11.46 0.46
CA SER A 146 -7.69 12.41 1.27
C SER A 146 -7.10 13.81 1.25
N THR A 147 -7.95 14.81 1.42
CA THR A 147 -7.56 16.21 1.59
C THR A 147 -8.39 16.86 2.70
N GLY A 148 -7.89 17.96 3.28
CA GLY A 148 -8.52 18.64 4.40
C GLY A 148 -7.97 18.18 5.74
N PHE A 149 -8.84 17.98 6.73
CA PHE A 149 -8.50 17.63 8.11
C PHE A 149 -7.51 16.45 8.24
N ASP A 150 -7.70 15.41 7.49
CA ASP A 150 -6.83 14.22 7.53
C ASP A 150 -5.40 14.54 7.05
N SER A 151 -5.28 15.40 6.04
CA SER A 151 -3.96 15.87 5.57
C SER A 151 -3.26 16.70 6.64
N ALA A 152 -3.98 17.56 7.36
CA ALA A 152 -3.44 18.35 8.47
C ALA A 152 -2.98 17.46 9.63
N VAL A 153 -3.77 16.44 10.00
CA VAL A 153 -3.40 15.44 11.02
C VAL A 153 -2.12 14.69 10.63
N ASN A 154 -2.01 14.25 9.38
CA ASN A 154 -0.83 13.55 8.88
C ASN A 154 0.41 14.45 8.88
N GLU A 155 0.28 15.70 8.47
CA GLU A 155 1.38 16.66 8.48
C GLU A 155 1.84 16.95 9.91
N ARG A 156 0.91 17.21 10.84
CA ARG A 156 1.22 17.41 12.26
C ARG A 156 1.85 16.17 12.88
N ALA A 157 1.33 14.98 12.61
CA ALA A 157 1.91 13.72 13.07
C ALA A 157 3.34 13.53 12.56
N ASN A 158 3.62 13.88 11.31
CA ASN A 158 4.97 13.77 10.74
C ASN A 158 5.97 14.73 11.40
N ARG A 159 5.53 15.92 11.86
CA ARG A 159 6.35 16.87 12.62
C ARG A 159 6.65 16.41 14.05
N MET A 160 5.82 15.53 14.63
CA MET A 160 5.98 14.99 15.99
C MET A 160 6.94 13.79 16.03
N SER A 161 8.20 13.98 15.64
CA SER A 161 9.21 12.90 15.53
C SER A 161 9.53 12.19 16.85
N HIS A 162 9.29 12.85 17.99
CA HIS A 162 9.53 12.33 19.34
C HIS A 162 8.48 11.34 19.84
N LEU A 163 7.29 11.29 19.21
CA LEU A 163 6.23 10.33 19.52
C LEU A 163 6.26 9.16 18.53
N ARG A 164 5.94 7.95 18.97
CA ARG A 164 6.00 6.74 18.14
C ARG A 164 4.63 6.06 17.97
N GLY A 165 4.43 5.46 16.80
CA GLY A 165 3.27 4.60 16.51
C GLY A 165 1.92 5.34 16.52
N THR A 166 0.87 4.61 16.83
CA THR A 166 -0.52 5.09 16.84
C THR A 166 -0.76 6.25 17.80
N PHE A 167 0.01 6.33 18.91
CA PHE A 167 -0.12 7.41 19.88
C PHE A 167 0.21 8.78 19.29
N ARG A 168 1.21 8.88 18.43
CA ARG A 168 1.55 10.10 17.68
C ARG A 168 0.37 10.58 16.84
N TYR A 169 -0.30 9.66 16.17
CA TYR A 169 -1.46 9.98 15.33
C TYR A 169 -2.66 10.45 16.18
N ILE A 170 -2.92 9.80 17.32
CA ILE A 170 -3.99 10.20 18.24
C ILE A 170 -3.76 11.62 18.78
N VAL A 171 -2.53 11.94 19.18
CA VAL A 171 -2.19 13.29 19.68
C VAL A 171 -2.35 14.33 18.58
N ALA A 172 -1.90 14.03 17.36
CA ALA A 172 -2.08 14.92 16.22
C ALA A 172 -3.58 15.12 15.88
N LEU A 173 -4.36 14.05 15.90
CA LEU A 173 -5.80 14.09 15.71
C LEU A 173 -6.52 14.97 16.73
N LEU A 174 -6.21 14.79 18.03
CA LEU A 174 -6.80 15.60 19.11
C LEU A 174 -6.38 17.07 19.03
N ALA A 175 -5.17 17.35 18.57
CA ALA A 175 -4.70 18.72 18.38
C ALA A 175 -5.42 19.42 17.20
N GLU A 176 -5.61 18.71 16.08
CA GLU A 176 -6.34 19.24 14.93
C GLU A 176 -7.85 19.40 15.20
N LEU A 177 -8.44 18.55 16.05
CA LEU A 177 -9.85 18.70 16.46
C LEU A 177 -10.14 20.04 17.16
N ARG A 178 -9.13 20.71 17.73
CA ARG A 178 -9.30 22.05 18.32
C ARG A 178 -9.43 23.14 17.26
N GLU A 179 -8.87 22.92 16.08
CA GLU A 179 -8.85 23.85 14.96
C GLU A 179 -9.82 23.42 13.84
N PHE A 180 -10.85 22.65 14.21
CA PHE A 180 -11.81 22.05 13.29
C PHE A 180 -12.51 23.12 12.44
N GLN A 181 -12.07 23.24 11.18
CA GLN A 181 -12.61 24.22 10.23
C GLN A 181 -13.11 23.53 8.97
N CYS A 182 -14.31 23.93 8.53
CA CYS A 182 -14.75 23.57 7.20
C CYS A 182 -14.05 24.44 6.16
N HIS A 183 -13.59 23.81 5.11
CA HIS A 183 -13.04 24.48 3.94
C HIS A 183 -14.07 24.45 2.79
N GLN A 184 -14.09 25.51 1.98
CA GLN A 184 -14.87 25.52 0.76
C GLN A 184 -14.15 24.70 -0.31
N TYR A 185 -14.82 23.69 -0.84
CA TYR A 185 -14.31 22.87 -1.93
C TYR A 185 -15.14 23.06 -3.18
N THR A 186 -14.47 23.00 -4.32
CA THR A 186 -15.07 22.81 -5.62
C THR A 186 -14.54 21.50 -6.17
N VAL A 187 -15.40 20.51 -6.31
CA VAL A 187 -15.06 19.17 -6.79
C VAL A 187 -15.80 18.91 -8.09
N THR A 188 -15.09 18.41 -9.09
CA THR A 188 -15.73 17.99 -10.35
C THR A 188 -15.70 16.47 -10.41
N ILE A 189 -16.89 15.83 -10.46
CA ILE A 189 -17.05 14.39 -10.55
C ILE A 189 -17.74 14.10 -11.88
N ASP A 190 -17.12 13.32 -12.74
CA ASP A 190 -17.63 12.96 -14.08
C ASP A 190 -18.13 14.17 -14.90
N GLY A 191 -17.40 15.28 -14.81
CA GLY A 191 -17.70 16.53 -15.51
C GLY A 191 -18.74 17.42 -14.80
N VAL A 192 -19.35 16.97 -13.72
CA VAL A 192 -20.32 17.76 -12.93
C VAL A 192 -19.60 18.44 -11.75
N GLN A 193 -19.76 19.75 -11.65
CA GLN A 193 -19.14 20.54 -10.60
C GLN A 193 -20.04 20.61 -9.36
N HIS A 194 -19.47 20.27 -8.22
CA HIS A 194 -20.08 20.38 -6.89
C HIS A 194 -19.33 21.41 -6.07
N ARG A 195 -20.06 22.24 -5.32
CA ARG A 195 -19.47 23.22 -4.38
C ARG A 195 -20.06 22.95 -3.01
N ASP A 196 -19.19 22.67 -2.06
CA ASP A 196 -19.63 22.35 -0.69
C ASP A 196 -18.58 22.76 0.33
N SER A 197 -19.03 22.86 1.58
CA SER A 197 -18.19 23.05 2.75
C SER A 197 -17.93 21.71 3.41
N ALA A 198 -16.69 21.28 3.45
CA ALA A 198 -16.33 20.01 4.05
C ALA A 198 -15.08 20.16 4.93
N VAL A 199 -14.97 19.29 5.91
CA VAL A 199 -13.80 19.14 6.75
C VAL A 199 -12.78 18.22 6.08
N LEU A 200 -13.29 17.23 5.35
CA LEU A 200 -12.51 16.19 4.70
C LEU A 200 -13.18 15.81 3.38
N ILE A 201 -12.37 15.60 2.36
CA ILE A 201 -12.75 14.85 1.17
C ILE A 201 -11.87 13.62 1.12
N ALA A 202 -12.48 12.45 0.95
CA ALA A 202 -11.81 11.19 0.74
C ALA A 202 -12.24 10.62 -0.60
N VAL A 203 -11.30 10.09 -1.37
CA VAL A 203 -11.55 9.39 -2.62
C VAL A 203 -10.91 8.02 -2.50
N GLY A 204 -11.71 6.98 -2.48
CA GLY A 204 -11.29 5.62 -2.20
C GLY A 204 -11.30 4.71 -3.43
N ASN A 205 -10.17 4.07 -3.73
CA ASN A 205 -10.12 2.85 -4.54
C ASN A 205 -10.32 1.61 -3.67
N GLY A 206 -9.99 1.72 -2.37
CA GLY A 206 -10.24 0.73 -1.33
C GLY A 206 -10.92 1.37 -0.13
N GLY A 207 -11.65 0.57 0.65
CA GLY A 207 -12.52 1.07 1.70
C GLY A 207 -11.83 1.51 2.99
N ASN A 208 -10.56 1.16 3.19
CA ASN A 208 -9.89 1.31 4.49
C ASN A 208 -8.72 2.29 4.44
N TYR A 209 -8.55 3.06 5.53
CA TYR A 209 -7.38 3.89 5.75
C TYR A 209 -7.08 4.05 7.25
N GLY A 210 -5.93 4.64 7.59
CA GLY A 210 -5.58 4.99 8.97
C GLY A 210 -5.49 3.80 9.95
N GLY A 211 -5.22 2.59 9.45
CA GLY A 211 -5.07 1.39 10.27
C GLY A 211 -6.38 0.62 10.47
N GLY A 212 -7.34 0.75 9.55
CA GLY A 212 -8.55 -0.04 9.48
C GLY A 212 -9.86 0.73 9.68
N MET A 213 -9.82 2.06 9.66
CA MET A 213 -11.05 2.85 9.59
C MET A 213 -11.68 2.70 8.20
N ARG A 214 -12.98 2.48 8.14
CA ARG A 214 -13.73 2.35 6.88
C ARG A 214 -14.27 3.72 6.49
N ILE A 215 -13.54 4.44 5.64
CA ILE A 215 -13.92 5.79 5.18
C ILE A 215 -14.77 5.73 3.90
N CYS A 216 -14.44 4.81 2.99
CA CYS A 216 -15.21 4.51 1.79
C CYS A 216 -15.74 3.06 1.91
N PRO A 217 -16.81 2.81 2.69
CA PRO A 217 -17.21 1.45 3.06
C PRO A 217 -17.79 0.63 1.90
N GLN A 218 -18.14 1.26 0.80
CA GLN A 218 -18.69 0.65 -0.41
C GLN A 218 -17.64 0.41 -1.48
N ALA A 219 -16.43 0.99 -1.35
CA ALA A 219 -15.37 0.89 -2.33
C ALA A 219 -14.99 -0.58 -2.60
N ASP A 220 -15.01 -0.95 -3.86
CA ASP A 220 -14.56 -2.23 -4.40
C ASP A 220 -13.41 -2.00 -5.38
N MET A 221 -12.25 -2.60 -5.10
CA MET A 221 -11.05 -2.44 -5.93
C MET A 221 -11.13 -3.14 -7.29
N LYS A 222 -12.31 -3.57 -7.74
CA LYS A 222 -12.50 -4.36 -8.99
C LYS A 222 -13.66 -3.87 -9.85
N ASP A 223 -14.33 -2.80 -9.49
CA ASP A 223 -15.54 -2.33 -10.17
C ASP A 223 -15.29 -1.17 -11.16
N GLY A 224 -14.05 -0.68 -11.24
CA GLY A 224 -13.66 0.43 -12.11
C GLY A 224 -14.10 1.81 -11.60
N LEU A 225 -14.56 1.91 -10.35
CA LEU A 225 -15.07 3.14 -9.75
C LEU A 225 -14.15 3.67 -8.65
N LEU A 226 -14.38 4.91 -8.27
CA LEU A 226 -13.82 5.56 -7.08
C LEU A 226 -14.98 6.06 -6.22
N ASP A 227 -14.90 5.83 -4.91
CA ASP A 227 -15.89 6.24 -3.90
C ASP A 227 -15.48 7.48 -3.13
#